data_efea39f085f79cf500d52b2ec2617c56
#
_entry.id   efea39f085f79cf500d52b2ec2617c56
#
_cell.length_a   1.000
_cell.length_b   1.000
_cell.length_c   1.000
_cell.angle_alpha   90.00
_cell.angle_beta   90.00
_cell.angle_gamma   90.00
#
_symmetry.space_group_name_H-M   'P 1'
#
loop_
_entity.id
_entity.type
_entity.pdbx_description
1 polymer ?
#
loop_
_entity_poly.entity_id
_entity_poly.type
_entity_poly.pdbx_seq_one_letter_code
_entity_poly.pdbx_strand_id
1 'polypeptide(L)'
;MQSLQSTVTLNNGVAMPIFGLGVYNSKEETTFAVSAAIRHGYRLIDTAAFYENEKEVGEGIKDSGIPRDDLFITTKLWNDMQRESRQRESFEKSLDNLGVDAVDLYLIHWPIPGKIKETWHVLE
;
A
#
# COMPACT_ATOMS: atom_id res chain seq x y z
N MET A 1 17.94 8.12 -18.77
CA MET A 1 18.46 7.85 -17.41
C MET A 1 17.27 7.65 -16.49
N GLN A 2 17.30 6.62 -15.66
CA GLN A 2 16.24 6.39 -14.67
C GLN A 2 16.39 7.32 -13.48
N SER A 3 15.27 7.77 -12.91
CA SER A 3 15.21 8.63 -11.73
C SER A 3 14.28 8.04 -10.67
N LEU A 4 14.21 8.65 -9.50
CA LEU A 4 13.25 8.24 -8.45
C LEU A 4 11.78 8.30 -8.91
N GLN A 5 11.49 9.07 -9.95
CA GLN A 5 10.13 9.23 -10.50
C GLN A 5 9.91 8.47 -11.80
N SER A 6 10.88 7.66 -12.26
CA SER A 6 10.68 6.81 -13.43
C SER A 6 9.60 5.77 -13.17
N THR A 7 8.80 5.48 -14.19
CA THR A 7 7.65 4.59 -14.10
C THR A 7 7.72 3.44 -15.11
N VAL A 8 6.97 2.38 -14.84
CA VAL A 8 6.58 1.37 -15.83
C VAL A 8 5.08 1.46 -16.04
N THR A 9 4.64 1.16 -17.26
CA THR A 9 3.21 1.11 -17.58
C THR A 9 2.69 -0.29 -17.34
N LEU A 10 1.67 -0.42 -16.49
CA LEU A 10 0.99 -1.68 -16.21
C LEU A 10 0.04 -2.05 -17.37
N ASN A 11 -0.44 -3.30 -17.41
CA ASN A 11 -1.34 -3.80 -18.46
C ASN A 11 -2.65 -3.03 -18.58
N ASN A 12 -3.09 -2.34 -17.56
CA ASN A 12 -4.28 -1.48 -17.55
C ASN A 12 -3.98 -0.01 -17.90
N GLY A 13 -2.74 0.31 -18.30
CA GLY A 13 -2.32 1.66 -18.68
C GLY A 13 -1.89 2.55 -17.50
N VAL A 14 -1.97 2.07 -16.26
CA VAL A 14 -1.54 2.84 -15.08
C VAL A 14 -0.01 2.90 -15.02
N ALA A 15 0.54 4.08 -14.74
CA ALA A 15 1.95 4.29 -14.53
C ALA A 15 2.33 4.00 -13.07
N MET A 16 3.17 2.99 -12.85
CA MET A 16 3.66 2.61 -11.54
C MET A 16 5.11 3.04 -11.36
N PRO A 17 5.46 3.80 -10.30
CA PRO A 17 6.85 4.14 -10.01
C PRO A 17 7.71 2.88 -9.83
N ILE A 18 8.93 2.88 -10.39
CA ILE A 18 9.86 1.76 -10.24
C ILE A 18 10.66 1.82 -8.93
N PHE A 19 10.65 2.96 -8.26
CA PHE A 19 11.25 3.15 -6.94
C PHE A 19 10.17 3.40 -5.91
N GLY A 20 10.30 2.78 -4.76
CA GLY A 20 9.36 2.95 -3.65
C GLY A 20 10.03 2.77 -2.30
N LEU A 21 9.36 3.25 -1.26
CA LEU A 21 9.71 3.00 0.13
C LEU A 21 8.87 1.85 0.67
N GLY A 22 9.52 0.76 1.11
CA GLY A 22 8.90 -0.29 1.91
C GLY A 22 9.06 0.01 3.40
N VAL A 23 8.00 -0.18 4.17
CA VAL A 23 7.96 0.23 5.59
C VAL A 23 7.83 -0.93 6.56
N TYR A 24 8.16 -2.15 6.13
CA TYR A 24 8.18 -3.29 7.05
C TYR A 24 9.14 -3.03 8.21
N ASN A 25 8.65 -3.23 9.43
CA ASN A 25 9.43 -3.09 10.67
C ASN A 25 10.02 -1.68 10.92
N SER A 26 9.46 -0.64 10.33
CA SER A 26 9.88 0.77 10.58
C SER A 26 9.39 1.32 11.92
N LYS A 27 8.42 0.65 12.56
CA LYS A 27 7.93 0.95 13.91
C LYS A 27 7.57 2.44 14.08
N GLU A 28 8.04 3.05 15.18
CA GLU A 28 7.84 4.47 15.51
C GLU A 28 8.44 5.45 14.50
N GLU A 29 9.34 5.00 13.65
CA GLU A 29 9.94 5.83 12.59
C GLU A 29 9.07 5.93 11.33
N THR A 30 7.97 5.18 11.24
CA THR A 30 7.18 5.05 10.00
C THR A 30 6.68 6.40 9.48
N THR A 31 6.04 7.21 10.32
CA THR A 31 5.50 8.52 9.91
C THR A 31 6.59 9.43 9.38
N PHE A 32 7.72 9.51 10.07
CA PHE A 32 8.87 10.32 9.66
C PHE A 32 9.50 9.80 8.35
N ALA A 33 9.73 8.50 8.25
CA ALA A 33 10.33 7.87 7.08
C ALA A 33 9.49 8.10 5.80
N VAL A 34 8.18 7.92 5.90
CA VAL A 34 7.24 8.15 4.79
C VAL A 34 7.26 9.62 4.37
N SER A 35 7.10 10.54 5.32
CA SER A 35 7.11 11.99 5.04
C SER A 35 8.44 12.43 4.41
N ALA A 36 9.56 11.98 4.95
CA ALA A 36 10.89 12.30 4.44
C ALA A 36 11.11 11.74 3.03
N ALA A 37 10.75 10.48 2.78
CA ALA A 37 10.88 9.87 1.45
C ALA A 37 10.09 10.63 0.39
N ILE A 38 8.84 10.99 0.68
CA ILE A 38 8.00 11.75 -0.24
C ILE A 38 8.64 13.12 -0.55
N ARG A 39 9.12 13.83 0.46
CA ARG A 39 9.80 15.13 0.29
C ARG A 39 11.08 15.02 -0.55
N HIS A 40 11.73 13.84 -0.53
CA HIS A 40 12.91 13.55 -1.34
C HIS A 40 12.60 12.96 -2.73
N GLY A 41 11.33 12.94 -3.13
CA GLY A 41 10.94 12.57 -4.48
C GLY A 41 10.43 11.15 -4.66
N TYR A 42 10.32 10.34 -3.61
CA TYR A 42 9.62 9.05 -3.68
C TYR A 42 8.15 9.24 -3.98
N ARG A 43 7.59 8.39 -4.83
CA ARG A 43 6.17 8.45 -5.23
C ARG A 43 5.42 7.14 -5.03
N LEU A 44 6.11 6.07 -4.60
CA LEU A 44 5.49 4.80 -4.23
C LEU A 44 5.79 4.48 -2.76
N ILE A 45 4.75 4.16 -2.00
CA ILE A 45 4.84 3.67 -0.62
C ILE A 45 4.24 2.27 -0.57
N ASP A 46 5.00 1.32 -0.07
CA ASP A 46 4.60 -0.09 0.09
C ASP A 46 4.45 -0.43 1.58
N THR A 47 3.23 -0.73 1.98
CA THR A 47 2.88 -1.20 3.31
C THR A 47 2.04 -2.48 3.23
N ALA A 48 1.52 -2.94 4.35
CA ALA A 48 0.64 -4.09 4.46
C ALA A 48 -0.14 -4.06 5.78
N ALA A 49 -1.31 -4.69 5.81
CA ALA A 49 -2.07 -4.85 7.04
C ALA A 49 -1.25 -5.55 8.14
N PHE A 50 -0.44 -6.55 7.75
CA PHE A 50 0.44 -7.28 8.67
C PHE A 50 1.52 -6.41 9.33
N TYR A 51 1.93 -5.31 8.70
CA TYR A 51 2.97 -4.43 9.28
C TYR A 51 2.46 -3.62 10.46
N GLU A 52 1.14 -3.54 10.65
CA GLU A 52 0.48 -2.82 11.75
C GLU A 52 0.88 -1.33 11.83
N ASN A 53 1.20 -0.74 10.68
CA ASN A 53 1.66 0.66 10.57
C ASN A 53 0.95 1.47 9.47
N GLU A 54 -0.16 0.98 8.93
CA GLU A 54 -0.88 1.69 7.86
C GLU A 54 -1.36 3.08 8.32
N LYS A 55 -1.70 3.24 9.60
CA LYS A 55 -2.10 4.54 10.16
C LYS A 55 -0.95 5.53 10.14
N GLU A 56 0.22 5.12 10.58
CA GLU A 56 1.43 5.94 10.58
C GLU A 56 1.88 6.26 9.15
N VAL A 57 1.67 5.36 8.20
CA VAL A 57 1.86 5.64 6.77
C VAL A 57 0.93 6.76 6.30
N GLY A 58 -0.37 6.68 6.65
CA GLY A 58 -1.34 7.73 6.33
C GLY A 58 -0.97 9.09 6.93
N GLU A 59 -0.52 9.10 8.18
CA GLU A 59 -0.01 10.30 8.86
C GLU A 59 1.21 10.88 8.13
N GLY A 60 2.17 10.05 7.74
CA GLY A 60 3.36 10.49 7.00
C GLY A 60 3.03 11.07 5.62
N ILE A 61 2.06 10.50 4.92
CA ILE A 61 1.55 11.03 3.66
C ILE A 61 0.95 12.42 3.89
N LYS A 62 0.08 12.57 4.88
CA LYS A 62 -0.53 13.84 5.24
C LYS A 62 0.52 14.89 5.61
N ASP A 63 1.49 14.54 6.43
CA ASP A 63 2.56 15.43 6.88
C ASP A 63 3.47 15.89 5.74
N SER A 64 3.59 15.09 4.68
CA SER A 64 4.37 15.46 3.48
C SER A 64 3.75 16.61 2.70
N GLY A 65 2.43 16.80 2.81
CA GLY A 65 1.66 17.80 2.07
C GLY A 65 1.45 17.48 0.61
N ILE A 66 1.83 16.28 0.13
CA ILE A 66 1.67 15.88 -1.27
C ILE A 66 0.21 15.55 -1.58
N PRO A 67 -0.33 15.92 -2.75
CA PRO A 67 -1.64 15.45 -3.18
C PRO A 67 -1.67 13.91 -3.31
N ARG A 68 -2.79 13.28 -2.89
CA ARG A 68 -2.97 11.82 -2.97
C ARG A 68 -2.73 11.27 -4.38
N ASP A 69 -3.20 11.98 -5.40
CA ASP A 69 -3.12 11.56 -6.80
C ASP A 69 -1.68 11.54 -7.35
N ASP A 70 -0.75 12.17 -6.66
CA ASP A 70 0.68 12.15 -7.02
C ASP A 70 1.43 10.96 -6.41
N LEU A 71 0.74 10.12 -5.63
CA LEU A 71 1.31 8.93 -4.98
C LEU A 71 0.74 7.65 -5.53
N PHE A 72 1.56 6.61 -5.51
CA PHE A 72 1.17 5.22 -5.72
C PHE A 72 1.28 4.47 -4.40
N ILE A 73 0.14 4.04 -3.84
CA ILE A 73 0.06 3.37 -2.54
C ILE A 73 -0.24 1.89 -2.76
N THR A 74 0.62 1.04 -2.22
CA THR A 74 0.43 -0.42 -2.18
C THR A 74 0.20 -0.87 -0.75
N THR A 75 -0.84 -1.66 -0.52
CA THR A 75 -1.01 -2.44 0.71
C THR A 75 -1.45 -3.86 0.41
N LYS A 76 -1.56 -4.71 1.43
CA LYS A 76 -1.70 -6.16 1.23
C LYS A 76 -2.66 -6.78 2.24
N LEU A 77 -3.46 -7.71 1.75
CA LEU A 77 -4.35 -8.55 2.54
C LEU A 77 -3.55 -9.62 3.30
N TRP A 78 -3.70 -9.69 4.62
CA TRP A 78 -3.03 -10.68 5.44
C TRP A 78 -3.77 -12.02 5.48
N ASN A 79 -3.09 -13.03 5.95
CA ASN A 79 -3.49 -14.43 5.91
C ASN A 79 -4.72 -14.77 6.75
N ASP A 80 -4.85 -14.18 7.94
CA ASP A 80 -5.96 -14.42 8.86
C ASP A 80 -7.32 -14.06 8.22
N MET A 81 -7.40 -12.89 7.63
CA MET A 81 -8.61 -12.39 6.98
C MET A 81 -8.99 -13.21 5.74
N GLN A 82 -8.01 -13.79 5.06
CA GLN A 82 -8.27 -14.75 3.98
C GLN A 82 -8.88 -16.06 4.53
N ARG A 83 -8.34 -16.59 5.64
CA ARG A 83 -8.86 -17.81 6.28
C ARG A 83 -10.28 -17.65 6.79
N GLU A 84 -10.60 -16.46 7.31
CA GLU A 84 -11.90 -16.14 7.88
C GLU A 84 -12.91 -15.64 6.82
N SER A 85 -12.54 -15.56 5.54
CA SER A 85 -13.38 -15.02 4.45
C SER A 85 -13.84 -13.58 4.70
N ARG A 86 -12.96 -12.76 5.27
CA ARG A 86 -13.19 -11.35 5.63
C ARG A 86 -12.33 -10.39 4.80
N GLN A 87 -12.12 -10.70 3.54
CA GLN A 87 -11.22 -9.96 2.65
C GLN A 87 -11.66 -8.50 2.47
N ARG A 88 -12.95 -8.27 2.23
CA ARG A 88 -13.52 -6.92 2.06
C ARG A 88 -13.33 -6.07 3.32
N GLU A 89 -13.61 -6.64 4.49
CA GLU A 89 -13.44 -5.96 5.77
C GLU A 89 -11.97 -5.54 5.99
N SER A 90 -11.03 -6.41 5.64
CA SER A 90 -9.60 -6.08 5.70
C SER A 90 -9.24 -4.90 4.80
N PHE A 91 -9.77 -4.89 3.58
CA PHE A 91 -9.55 -3.79 2.64
C PHE A 91 -10.12 -2.46 3.15
N GLU A 92 -11.36 -2.46 3.61
CA GLU A 92 -12.01 -1.27 4.18
C GLU A 92 -11.23 -0.72 5.38
N LYS A 93 -10.76 -1.62 6.27
CA LYS A 93 -9.92 -1.23 7.40
C LYS A 93 -8.57 -0.64 6.95
N SER A 94 -7.97 -1.17 5.90
CA SER A 94 -6.73 -0.59 5.35
C SER A 94 -6.96 0.81 4.80
N LEU A 95 -8.05 1.06 4.08
CA LEU A 95 -8.42 2.40 3.61
C LEU A 95 -8.61 3.37 4.78
N ASP A 96 -9.33 2.96 5.80
CA ASP A 96 -9.57 3.78 7.01
C ASP A 96 -8.25 4.12 7.72
N ASN A 97 -7.37 3.13 7.90
CA ASN A 97 -6.07 3.33 8.52
C ASN A 97 -5.19 4.28 7.72
N LEU A 98 -5.12 4.10 6.41
CA LEU A 98 -4.33 4.96 5.52
C LEU A 98 -4.95 6.37 5.36
N GLY A 99 -6.24 6.52 5.68
CA GLY A 99 -6.95 7.80 5.50
C GLY A 99 -7.16 8.16 4.03
N VAL A 100 -7.39 7.17 3.17
CA VAL A 100 -7.58 7.34 1.72
C VAL A 100 -8.85 6.63 1.24
N ASP A 101 -9.39 7.09 0.11
CA ASP A 101 -10.57 6.49 -0.50
C ASP A 101 -10.23 5.30 -1.42
N ALA A 102 -8.99 5.21 -1.87
CA ALA A 102 -8.50 4.15 -2.74
C ALA A 102 -7.00 3.92 -2.57
N VAL A 103 -6.55 2.69 -2.82
CA VAL A 103 -5.13 2.37 -3.04
C VAL A 103 -4.89 2.07 -4.52
N ASP A 104 -3.65 2.19 -4.97
CA ASP A 104 -3.28 1.97 -6.37
C ASP A 104 -3.02 0.48 -6.67
N LEU A 105 -2.56 -0.25 -5.66
CA LEU A 105 -2.32 -1.69 -5.76
C LEU A 105 -2.68 -2.38 -4.45
N TYR A 106 -3.53 -3.39 -4.54
CA TYR A 106 -3.88 -4.26 -3.41
C TYR A 106 -3.44 -5.68 -3.69
N LEU A 107 -2.59 -6.24 -2.84
CA LEU A 107 -1.99 -7.55 -3.04
C LEU A 107 -2.53 -8.60 -2.05
N ILE A 108 -2.63 -9.84 -2.50
CA ILE A 108 -2.66 -11.00 -1.62
C ILE A 108 -1.24 -11.15 -1.07
N HIS A 109 -1.05 -10.98 0.23
CA HIS A 109 0.30 -10.99 0.84
C HIS A 109 0.96 -12.36 0.68
N TRP A 110 0.24 -13.42 1.04
CA TRP A 110 0.64 -14.81 0.86
C TRP A 110 -0.52 -15.65 0.34
N PRO A 111 -0.29 -16.61 -0.54
CA PRO A 111 -1.33 -17.52 -0.98
C PRO A 111 -1.70 -18.49 0.15
N ILE A 112 -3.00 -18.56 0.48
CA ILE A 112 -3.50 -19.51 1.46
C ILE A 112 -4.11 -20.71 0.74
N PRO A 113 -3.59 -21.94 0.94
CA PRO A 113 -4.13 -23.13 0.32
C PRO A 113 -5.63 -23.26 0.54
N GLY A 114 -6.37 -23.50 -0.55
CA GLY A 114 -7.84 -23.61 -0.53
C GLY A 114 -8.60 -22.29 -0.50
N LYS A 115 -7.94 -21.14 -0.35
CA LYS A 115 -8.57 -19.81 -0.29
C LYS A 115 -8.24 -18.88 -1.47
N ILE A 116 -7.31 -19.24 -2.32
CA ILE A 116 -6.81 -18.34 -3.39
C ILE A 116 -7.93 -17.90 -4.32
N LYS A 117 -8.74 -18.83 -4.81
CA LYS A 117 -9.84 -18.52 -5.75
C LYS A 117 -10.91 -17.64 -5.13
N GLU A 118 -11.34 -17.96 -3.90
CA GLU A 118 -12.29 -17.15 -3.14
C GLU A 118 -11.76 -15.74 -2.94
N THR A 119 -10.51 -15.63 -2.46
CA THR A 119 -9.88 -14.33 -2.22
C THR A 119 -9.79 -13.52 -3.50
N TRP A 120 -9.35 -14.13 -4.60
CA TRP A 120 -9.26 -13.44 -5.89
C TRP A 120 -10.61 -12.89 -6.36
N HIS A 121 -11.69 -13.69 -6.28
CA HIS A 121 -13.03 -13.23 -6.66
C HIS A 121 -13.55 -12.07 -5.81
N VAL A 122 -13.12 -11.97 -4.56
CA VAL A 122 -13.50 -10.82 -3.71
C VAL A 122 -12.72 -9.57 -4.10
N LEU A 123 -11.47 -9.71 -4.57
CA LEU A 123 -10.62 -8.57 -4.93
C LEU A 123 -10.85 -8.04 -6.35
N GLU A 124 -11.44 -8.82 -7.24
CA GLU A 124 -11.88 -8.37 -8.59
C GLU A 124 -13.01 -7.34 -8.51
#